data_25d98349cb65e50c44948bd69db1820a
#
_entry.id   25d98349cb65e50c44948bd69db1820a
#
_cell.length_a   1.000
_cell.length_b   1.000
_cell.length_c   1.000
_cell.angle_alpha   90.00
_cell.angle_beta   90.00
_cell.angle_gamma   90.00
#
_symmetry.space_group_name_H-M   'P 1'
#
loop_
_entity.id
_entity.type
_entity.pdbx_description
1 polymer ?
#
loop_
_entity_poly.entity_id
_entity_poly.type
_entity_poly.pdbx_seq_one_letter_code
_entity_poly.pdbx_strand_id
1 'polypeptide(L)'
;TLGNIAPLAVKPFRPGKLALVCEGGGQRGIFTAGVLDEFMRAGFNPFDLMLGTSAGAQNLSAYMCNQQGYARKVITRYTTSRQFFDPMRFVRGGNLIDLDWLVEATSQQMPLAMNYAEAQFALGKELWLCACRGDDYSASYFSPTPQTWLDLIRASSAIPGFYRSGVLLDG
;
A
#
# COMPACT_ATOMS: atom_id res chain seq x y z
N THR A 1 5.54 -1.34 -43.42
CA THR A 1 6.99 -1.46 -43.11
C THR A 1 7.13 -1.34 -41.60
N LEU A 2 7.37 -2.48 -40.94
CA LEU A 2 7.78 -2.51 -39.55
C LEU A 2 9.17 -1.88 -39.47
N GLY A 3 9.28 -0.72 -38.82
CA GLY A 3 10.56 -0.05 -38.61
C GLY A 3 11.52 -0.99 -37.88
N ASN A 4 12.79 -0.98 -38.26
CA ASN A 4 13.86 -1.68 -37.54
C ASN A 4 13.92 -1.12 -36.11
N ILE A 5 13.37 -1.87 -35.17
CA ILE A 5 13.56 -1.60 -33.75
C ILE A 5 14.96 -2.11 -33.43
N ALA A 6 15.91 -1.18 -33.30
CA ALA A 6 17.23 -1.53 -32.80
C ALA A 6 17.10 -2.19 -31.41
N PRO A 7 17.76 -3.31 -31.15
CA PRO A 7 17.76 -3.91 -29.81
C PRO A 7 18.22 -2.87 -28.80
N LEU A 8 17.44 -2.67 -27.74
CA LEU A 8 17.88 -1.87 -26.60
C LEU A 8 19.22 -2.42 -26.12
N ALA A 9 20.25 -1.58 -26.10
CA ALA A 9 21.54 -1.95 -25.52
C ALA A 9 21.32 -2.23 -24.04
N VAL A 10 21.19 -3.50 -23.70
CA VAL A 10 21.07 -3.95 -22.31
C VAL A 10 22.39 -3.65 -21.64
N LYS A 11 22.44 -2.58 -20.84
CA LYS A 11 23.60 -2.32 -19.98
C LYS A 11 23.75 -3.53 -19.03
N PRO A 12 24.97 -4.04 -18.83
CA PRO A 12 25.18 -5.14 -17.91
C PRO A 12 24.61 -4.75 -16.53
N PHE A 13 23.79 -5.66 -15.97
CA PHE A 13 23.22 -5.50 -14.64
C PHE A 13 24.36 -5.33 -13.63
N ARG A 14 24.41 -4.18 -12.96
CA ARG A 14 25.31 -3.99 -11.84
C ARG A 14 24.62 -4.51 -10.59
N PRO A 15 25.24 -5.41 -9.82
CA PRO A 15 24.68 -5.88 -8.58
C PRO A 15 24.48 -4.68 -7.65
N GLY A 16 23.24 -4.39 -7.31
CA GLY A 16 22.81 -3.32 -6.42
C GLY A 16 21.45 -3.69 -5.87
N LYS A 17 20.97 -2.95 -4.87
CA LYS A 17 19.61 -3.11 -4.33
C LYS A 17 18.58 -2.72 -5.37
N LEU A 18 17.55 -3.54 -5.52
CA LEU A 18 16.41 -3.28 -6.38
C LEU A 18 15.24 -2.77 -5.54
N ALA A 19 14.72 -1.58 -5.86
CA ALA A 19 13.58 -1.00 -5.17
C ALA A 19 12.31 -1.07 -6.02
N LEU A 20 11.18 -1.35 -5.36
CA LEU A 20 9.83 -1.23 -5.90
C LEU A 20 9.11 -0.08 -5.21
N VAL A 21 8.69 0.92 -5.97
CA VAL A 21 7.95 2.07 -5.44
C VAL A 21 6.52 2.04 -5.99
N CYS A 22 5.54 2.07 -5.08
CA CYS A 22 4.12 2.10 -5.43
C CYS A 22 3.48 3.39 -4.94
N GLU A 23 3.00 4.20 -5.89
CA GLU A 23 2.32 5.45 -5.60
C GLU A 23 0.95 5.25 -4.94
N GLY A 24 0.44 6.29 -4.30
CA GLY A 24 -0.95 6.39 -3.90
C GLY A 24 -1.86 6.65 -5.10
N GLY A 25 -3.17 6.59 -4.89
CA GLY A 25 -4.13 6.88 -5.95
C GLY A 25 -5.54 6.35 -5.68
N GLY A 26 -5.83 5.95 -4.45
CA GLY A 26 -7.13 5.41 -4.08
C GLY A 26 -7.50 4.21 -4.96
N GLN A 27 -8.68 4.26 -5.58
CA GLN A 27 -9.16 3.17 -6.43
C GLN A 27 -8.30 2.89 -7.68
N ARG A 28 -7.50 3.86 -8.15
CA ARG A 28 -6.55 3.61 -9.24
C ARG A 28 -5.47 2.60 -8.88
N GLY A 29 -5.24 2.38 -7.59
CA GLY A 29 -4.38 1.31 -7.08
C GLY A 29 -4.77 -0.10 -7.53
N ILE A 30 -5.96 -0.26 -8.15
CA ILE A 30 -6.38 -1.55 -8.74
C ILE A 30 -5.44 -2.02 -9.85
N PHE A 31 -4.84 -1.10 -10.61
CA PHE A 31 -3.85 -1.43 -11.62
C PHE A 31 -2.58 -2.02 -10.97
N THR A 32 -2.07 -1.34 -9.95
CA THR A 32 -0.92 -1.83 -9.16
C THR A 32 -1.22 -3.17 -8.52
N ALA A 33 -2.43 -3.35 -7.96
CA ALA A 33 -2.87 -4.62 -7.39
C ALA A 33 -2.80 -5.76 -8.42
N GLY A 34 -3.23 -5.50 -9.66
CA GLY A 34 -3.18 -6.49 -10.74
C GLY A 34 -1.74 -6.87 -11.12
N VAL A 35 -0.83 -5.89 -11.21
CA VAL A 35 0.59 -6.14 -11.48
C VAL A 35 1.22 -6.98 -10.36
N LEU A 36 0.98 -6.64 -9.10
CA LEU A 36 1.53 -7.36 -7.96
C LEU A 36 0.92 -8.76 -7.80
N ASP A 37 -0.37 -8.92 -8.12
CA ASP A 37 -1.02 -10.24 -8.17
C ASP A 37 -0.32 -11.15 -9.18
N GLU A 38 0.05 -10.60 -10.36
CA GLU A 38 0.77 -11.35 -11.38
C GLU A 38 2.21 -11.67 -10.94
N PHE A 39 2.89 -10.74 -10.26
CA PHE A 39 4.20 -11.02 -9.67
C PHE A 39 4.12 -12.15 -8.64
N MET A 40 3.11 -12.14 -7.76
CA MET A 40 2.91 -13.23 -6.80
C MET A 40 2.64 -14.56 -7.51
N ARG A 41 1.77 -14.56 -8.55
CA ARG A 41 1.47 -15.75 -9.34
C ARG A 41 2.72 -16.34 -10.00
N ALA A 42 3.62 -15.49 -10.48
CA ALA A 42 4.87 -15.88 -11.12
C ALA A 42 6.00 -16.20 -10.13
N GLY A 43 5.79 -16.03 -8.81
CA GLY A 43 6.85 -16.15 -7.81
C GLY A 43 7.95 -15.08 -7.98
N PHE A 44 7.62 -13.97 -8.61
CA PHE A 44 8.58 -12.90 -8.93
C PHE A 44 8.62 -11.88 -7.79
N ASN A 45 9.68 -11.91 -7.00
CA ASN A 45 9.93 -10.94 -5.93
C ASN A 45 11.45 -10.67 -5.77
N PRO A 46 12.07 -10.02 -6.76
CA PRO A 46 13.51 -9.72 -6.72
C PRO A 46 13.84 -8.44 -5.92
N PHE A 47 12.84 -7.78 -5.34
CA PHE A 47 13.00 -6.48 -4.71
C PHE A 47 13.60 -6.61 -3.31
N ASP A 48 14.61 -5.79 -3.01
CA ASP A 48 15.23 -5.67 -1.70
C ASP A 48 14.47 -4.66 -0.83
N LEU A 49 13.98 -3.58 -1.46
CA LEU A 49 13.28 -2.48 -0.81
C LEU A 49 11.94 -2.25 -1.49
N MET A 50 10.90 -2.07 -0.71
CA MET A 50 9.57 -1.67 -1.17
C MET A 50 9.14 -0.40 -0.46
N LEU A 51 8.65 0.59 -1.21
CA LEU A 51 8.17 1.86 -0.69
C LEU A 51 6.77 2.14 -1.21
N GLY A 52 5.81 2.32 -0.31
CA GLY A 52 4.42 2.53 -0.67
C GLY A 52 3.75 3.70 0.04
N THR A 53 2.84 4.36 -0.65
CA THR A 53 2.00 5.44 -0.12
C THR A 53 0.54 5.14 -0.36
N SER A 54 -0.33 5.30 0.64
CA SER A 54 -1.79 5.16 0.54
C SER A 54 -2.19 3.80 -0.07
N ALA A 55 -2.88 3.78 -1.22
CA ALA A 55 -3.20 2.55 -1.94
C ALA A 55 -1.95 1.72 -2.27
N GLY A 56 -0.81 2.37 -2.56
CA GLY A 56 0.48 1.70 -2.76
C GLY A 56 1.00 1.04 -1.49
N ALA A 57 0.83 1.65 -0.32
CA ALA A 57 1.17 1.05 0.97
C ALA A 57 0.36 -0.23 1.22
N GLN A 58 -0.94 -0.19 0.94
CA GLN A 58 -1.82 -1.35 1.09
C GLN A 58 -1.50 -2.47 0.09
N ASN A 59 -1.23 -2.11 -1.18
CA ASN A 59 -0.83 -3.05 -2.22
C ASN A 59 0.49 -3.77 -1.87
N LEU A 60 1.49 -3.02 -1.42
CA LEU A 60 2.78 -3.59 -1.03
C LEU A 60 2.69 -4.42 0.26
N SER A 61 1.82 -4.04 1.19
CA SER A 61 1.54 -4.86 2.37
C SER A 61 0.99 -6.24 1.99
N ALA A 62 0.03 -6.28 1.06
CA ALA A 62 -0.50 -7.55 0.54
C ALA A 62 0.56 -8.36 -0.22
N TYR A 63 1.41 -7.69 -0.98
CA TYR A 63 2.50 -8.31 -1.73
C TYR A 63 3.58 -8.89 -0.79
N MET A 64 3.99 -8.14 0.22
CA MET A 64 4.95 -8.59 1.24
C MET A 64 4.41 -9.80 2.03
N CYS A 65 3.09 -9.84 2.28
CA CYS A 65 2.39 -10.96 2.91
C CYS A 65 2.06 -12.12 1.96
N ASN A 66 2.41 -12.01 0.67
CA ASN A 66 2.12 -12.98 -0.39
C ASN A 66 0.63 -13.35 -0.51
N GLN A 67 -0.25 -12.35 -0.35
CA GLN A 67 -1.71 -12.54 -0.39
C GLN A 67 -2.30 -12.10 -1.73
N GLN A 68 -2.22 -12.97 -2.73
CA GLN A 68 -2.78 -12.73 -4.06
C GLN A 68 -4.28 -12.41 -3.99
N GLY A 69 -4.70 -11.39 -4.73
CA GLY A 69 -6.09 -10.93 -4.79
C GLY A 69 -6.55 -10.13 -3.57
N TYR A 70 -5.75 -10.00 -2.52
CA TYR A 70 -6.10 -9.26 -1.31
C TYR A 70 -6.39 -7.78 -1.63
N ALA A 71 -5.42 -7.07 -2.18
CA ALA A 71 -5.55 -5.64 -2.49
C ALA A 71 -6.69 -5.39 -3.47
N ARG A 72 -6.86 -6.23 -4.49
CA ARG A 72 -8.00 -6.17 -5.41
C ARG A 72 -9.34 -6.28 -4.68
N LYS A 73 -9.48 -7.22 -3.74
CA LYS A 73 -10.71 -7.38 -2.95
C LYS A 73 -10.98 -6.16 -2.08
N VAL A 74 -9.95 -5.61 -1.42
CA VAL A 74 -10.09 -4.39 -0.62
C VAL A 74 -10.60 -3.24 -1.49
N ILE A 75 -9.98 -2.99 -2.63
CA ILE A 75 -10.37 -1.90 -3.52
C ILE A 75 -11.79 -2.11 -4.06
N THR A 76 -12.13 -3.31 -4.55
CA THR A 76 -13.40 -3.53 -5.25
C THR A 76 -14.60 -3.76 -4.33
N ARG A 77 -14.40 -4.19 -3.09
CA ARG A 77 -15.49 -4.49 -2.16
C ARG A 77 -15.64 -3.47 -1.06
N TYR A 78 -14.51 -3.03 -0.47
CA TYR A 78 -14.54 -2.15 0.70
C TYR A 78 -14.53 -0.68 0.30
N THR A 79 -13.58 -0.25 -0.55
CA THR A 79 -13.47 1.18 -0.88
C THR A 79 -14.58 1.70 -1.81
N THR A 80 -15.34 0.81 -2.44
CA THR A 80 -16.53 1.15 -3.23
C THR A 80 -17.81 1.16 -2.41
N SER A 81 -17.78 0.73 -1.15
CA SER A 81 -18.95 0.68 -0.29
C SER A 81 -19.35 2.09 0.18
N ARG A 82 -20.67 2.29 0.41
CA ARG A 82 -21.19 3.53 1.01
C ARG A 82 -20.69 3.76 2.43
N GLN A 83 -20.29 2.71 3.12
CA GLN A 83 -19.74 2.81 4.47
C GLN A 83 -18.36 3.44 4.44
N PHE A 84 -17.53 3.11 3.45
CA PHE A 84 -16.21 3.72 3.29
C PHE A 84 -16.31 5.15 2.75
N PHE A 85 -17.03 5.36 1.63
CA PHE A 85 -17.14 6.65 0.95
C PHE A 85 -18.56 7.19 1.08
N ASP A 86 -18.74 8.25 1.88
CA ASP A 86 -20.04 8.85 2.13
C ASP A 86 -19.99 10.39 2.05
N PRO A 87 -20.41 10.98 0.91
CA PRO A 87 -20.48 12.42 0.74
C PRO A 87 -21.46 13.09 1.71
N MET A 88 -22.54 12.39 2.11
CA MET A 88 -23.54 12.96 3.02
C MET A 88 -22.98 13.06 4.43
N ARG A 89 -22.20 12.08 4.89
CA ARG A 89 -21.44 12.17 6.15
C ARG A 89 -20.48 13.37 6.12
N PHE A 90 -19.80 13.60 4.99
CA PHE A 90 -18.89 14.72 4.83
C PHE A 90 -19.60 16.09 4.92
N VAL A 91 -20.75 16.25 4.25
CA VAL A 91 -21.57 17.48 4.32
C VAL A 91 -22.04 17.76 5.76
N ARG A 92 -22.31 16.72 6.54
CA ARG A 92 -22.72 16.83 7.97
C ARG A 92 -21.52 17.06 8.91
N GLY A 93 -20.32 17.28 8.41
CA GLY A 93 -19.12 17.57 9.21
C GLY A 93 -18.28 16.35 9.59
N GLY A 94 -18.62 15.14 9.13
CA GLY A 94 -17.83 13.93 9.31
C GLY A 94 -16.76 13.73 8.26
N ASN A 95 -16.10 12.55 8.28
CA ASN A 95 -15.09 12.17 7.29
C ASN A 95 -15.75 11.77 5.96
N LEU A 96 -15.13 12.13 4.83
CA LEU A 96 -15.55 11.66 3.51
C LEU A 96 -15.29 10.16 3.35
N ILE A 97 -14.12 9.72 3.84
CA ILE A 97 -13.69 8.31 3.85
C ILE A 97 -13.59 7.81 5.28
N ASP A 98 -13.98 6.57 5.51
CA ASP A 98 -13.91 5.91 6.82
C ASP A 98 -12.76 4.91 6.84
N LEU A 99 -11.58 5.41 7.17
CA LEU A 99 -10.38 4.58 7.26
C LEU A 99 -10.41 3.67 8.49
N ASP A 100 -11.04 4.10 9.58
CA ASP A 100 -11.15 3.30 10.80
C ASP A 100 -11.98 2.05 10.52
N TRP A 101 -13.15 2.22 9.89
CA TRP A 101 -13.97 1.11 9.46
C TRP A 101 -13.24 0.20 8.46
N LEU A 102 -12.51 0.78 7.49
CA LEU A 102 -11.79 -0.01 6.49
C LEU A 102 -10.74 -0.92 7.14
N VAL A 103 -9.94 -0.36 8.04
CA VAL A 103 -8.89 -1.08 8.74
C VAL A 103 -9.50 -2.14 9.65
N GLU A 104 -10.54 -1.82 10.41
CA GLU A 104 -11.23 -2.78 11.28
C GLU A 104 -11.86 -3.92 10.48
N ALA A 105 -12.64 -3.60 9.45
CA ALA A 105 -13.34 -4.60 8.63
C ALA A 105 -12.34 -5.54 7.91
N THR A 106 -11.24 -5.00 7.38
CA THR A 106 -10.23 -5.82 6.71
C THR A 106 -9.42 -6.66 7.71
N SER A 107 -9.10 -6.13 8.89
CA SER A 107 -8.39 -6.88 9.92
C SER A 107 -9.19 -8.07 10.45
N GLN A 108 -10.50 -7.95 10.52
CA GLN A 108 -11.38 -9.03 10.99
C GLN A 108 -11.71 -10.05 9.89
N GLN A 109 -11.99 -9.59 8.67
CA GLN A 109 -12.49 -10.44 7.59
C GLN A 109 -11.39 -10.98 6.68
N MET A 110 -10.29 -10.25 6.54
CA MET A 110 -9.17 -10.57 5.68
C MET A 110 -7.85 -10.10 6.32
N PRO A 111 -7.41 -10.71 7.43
CA PRO A 111 -6.19 -10.28 8.12
C PRO A 111 -4.96 -10.44 7.21
N LEU A 112 -4.01 -9.52 7.37
CA LEU A 112 -2.70 -9.63 6.74
C LEU A 112 -1.90 -10.79 7.36
N ALA A 113 -1.27 -11.59 6.51
CA ALA A 113 -0.37 -12.68 6.93
C ALA A 113 0.99 -12.12 7.37
N MET A 114 1.01 -11.36 8.47
CA MET A 114 2.19 -10.62 8.94
C MET A 114 3.37 -11.55 9.29
N ASN A 115 3.09 -12.78 9.73
CA ASN A 115 4.10 -13.81 9.97
C ASN A 115 4.90 -14.17 8.70
N TYR A 116 4.24 -14.18 7.54
CA TYR A 116 4.94 -14.38 6.26
C TYR A 116 5.88 -13.21 5.97
N ALA A 117 5.41 -11.98 6.17
CA ALA A 117 6.22 -10.78 5.98
C ALA A 117 7.40 -10.72 6.95
N GLU A 118 7.24 -11.12 8.20
CA GLU A 118 8.34 -11.21 9.17
C GLU A 118 9.45 -12.13 8.68
N ALA A 119 9.11 -13.27 8.07
CA ALA A 119 10.08 -14.16 7.46
C ALA A 119 10.82 -13.47 6.28
N GLN A 120 10.14 -12.63 5.49
CA GLN A 120 10.78 -11.85 4.42
C GLN A 120 11.71 -10.78 4.97
N PHE A 121 11.34 -10.10 6.06
CA PHE A 121 12.21 -9.14 6.74
C PHE A 121 13.45 -9.81 7.30
N ALA A 122 13.33 -11.01 7.87
CA ALA A 122 14.47 -11.80 8.35
C ALA A 122 15.44 -12.19 7.22
N LEU A 123 14.98 -12.27 5.98
CA LEU A 123 15.80 -12.48 4.78
C LEU A 123 16.44 -11.17 4.24
N GLY A 124 16.22 -10.04 4.94
CA GLY A 124 16.81 -8.73 4.58
C GLY A 124 15.97 -7.90 3.62
N LYS A 125 14.72 -8.28 3.33
CA LYS A 125 13.80 -7.42 2.58
C LYS A 125 13.29 -6.30 3.47
N GLU A 126 13.03 -5.13 2.86
CA GLU A 126 12.56 -3.95 3.56
C GLU A 126 11.24 -3.47 2.98
N LEU A 127 10.30 -3.07 3.85
CA LEU A 127 9.07 -2.39 3.47
C LEU A 127 8.98 -1.08 4.23
N TRP A 128 8.77 0.02 3.49
CA TRP A 128 8.60 1.35 4.05
C TRP A 128 7.25 1.91 3.61
N LEU A 129 6.46 2.34 4.58
CA LEU A 129 5.18 2.99 4.36
C LEU A 129 5.35 4.49 4.59
N CYS A 130 4.98 5.28 3.58
CA CYS A 130 5.09 6.73 3.62
C CYS A 130 3.80 7.34 4.16
N ALA A 131 3.92 8.20 5.15
CA ALA A 131 2.83 9.02 5.66
C ALA A 131 3.23 10.51 5.62
N CYS A 132 2.23 11.37 5.57
CA CYS A 132 2.42 12.83 5.61
C CYS A 132 2.25 13.31 7.06
N ARG A 133 3.19 14.09 7.56
CA ARG A 133 3.05 14.73 8.87
C ARG A 133 1.93 15.76 8.86
N GLY A 134 1.21 15.86 9.96
CA GLY A 134 0.07 16.78 10.07
C GLY A 134 0.46 18.24 10.36
N ASP A 135 1.68 18.48 10.86
CA ASP A 135 2.18 19.80 11.27
C ASP A 135 2.82 20.60 10.12
N ASP A 136 3.64 19.96 9.29
CA ASP A 136 4.40 20.62 8.24
C ASP A 136 4.24 19.98 6.85
N TYR A 137 3.41 18.93 6.76
CA TYR A 137 3.16 18.15 5.55
C TYR A 137 4.40 17.47 4.94
N SER A 138 5.48 17.34 5.69
CA SER A 138 6.65 16.58 5.26
C SER A 138 6.36 15.07 5.20
N ALA A 139 7.08 14.38 4.33
CA ALA A 139 6.97 12.93 4.23
C ALA A 139 7.78 12.25 5.35
N SER A 140 7.16 11.28 6.00
CA SER A 140 7.82 10.39 6.95
C SER A 140 7.68 8.94 6.50
N TYR A 141 8.70 8.15 6.76
CA TYR A 141 8.81 6.77 6.29
C TYR A 141 8.95 5.84 7.47
N PHE A 142 8.15 4.80 7.51
CA PHE A 142 8.09 3.87 8.63
C PHE A 142 8.18 2.42 8.14
N SER A 143 9.00 1.62 8.81
CA SER A 143 8.98 0.18 8.63
C SER A 143 7.91 -0.43 9.53
N PRO A 144 6.95 -1.19 9.01
CA PRO A 144 5.87 -1.72 9.82
C PRO A 144 6.34 -2.86 10.71
N THR A 145 5.75 -2.92 11.90
CA THR A 145 5.77 -4.07 12.80
C THR A 145 4.36 -4.65 12.90
N PRO A 146 4.15 -5.87 13.39
CA PRO A 146 2.79 -6.41 13.57
C PRO A 146 1.87 -5.49 14.38
N GLN A 147 2.41 -4.73 15.35
CA GLN A 147 1.66 -3.82 16.22
C GLN A 147 1.31 -2.50 15.53
N THR A 148 2.17 -2.00 14.63
CA THR A 148 2.01 -0.67 14.01
C THR A 148 1.49 -0.73 12.59
N TRP A 149 1.44 -1.89 11.95
CA TRP A 149 1.18 -2.02 10.51
C TRP A 149 -0.15 -1.41 10.06
N LEU A 150 -1.22 -1.73 10.77
CA LEU A 150 -2.56 -1.24 10.42
C LEU A 150 -2.67 0.27 10.63
N ASP A 151 -2.07 0.80 11.68
CA ASP A 151 -2.02 2.24 11.94
C ASP A 151 -1.18 2.97 10.89
N LEU A 152 -0.10 2.36 10.43
CA LEU A 152 0.72 2.91 9.33
C LEU A 152 -0.04 2.93 8.00
N ILE A 153 -0.80 1.89 7.68
CA ILE A 153 -1.68 1.88 6.49
C ILE A 153 -2.72 3.00 6.61
N ARG A 154 -3.32 3.17 7.79
CA ARG A 154 -4.29 4.23 8.07
C ARG A 154 -3.66 5.61 7.94
N ALA A 155 -2.51 5.84 8.56
CA ALA A 155 -1.76 7.10 8.48
C ALA A 155 -1.35 7.44 7.04
N SER A 156 -0.85 6.46 6.31
CA SER A 156 -0.46 6.61 4.89
C SER A 156 -1.65 6.95 3.98
N SER A 157 -2.87 6.60 4.39
CA SER A 157 -4.11 6.81 3.64
C SER A 157 -4.91 8.03 4.13
N ALA A 158 -4.49 8.67 5.22
CA ALA A 158 -5.15 9.81 5.84
C ALA A 158 -4.95 11.08 5.00
N ILE A 159 -5.89 11.36 4.10
CA ILE A 159 -5.85 12.55 3.25
C ILE A 159 -6.38 13.74 4.04
N PRO A 160 -5.59 14.83 4.21
CA PRO A 160 -6.05 16.03 4.89
C PRO A 160 -7.37 16.57 4.29
N GLY A 161 -8.33 16.89 5.17
CA GLY A 161 -9.65 17.33 4.75
C GLY A 161 -10.67 16.22 4.49
N PHE A 162 -10.26 15.05 4.01
CA PHE A 162 -11.14 13.90 3.78
C PHE A 162 -11.21 12.96 5.00
N TYR A 163 -10.12 12.87 5.73
CA TYR A 163 -10.02 12.22 7.03
C TYR A 163 -9.45 13.22 8.03
N ARG A 164 -10.25 13.64 9.01
CA ARG A 164 -9.97 14.80 9.88
C ARG A 164 -9.20 14.47 11.15
N SER A 165 -9.33 13.24 11.62
CA SER A 165 -8.81 12.85 12.95
C SER A 165 -7.29 12.73 13.01
N GLY A 166 -6.63 12.53 11.86
CA GLY A 166 -5.22 12.16 11.85
C GLY A 166 -4.98 10.78 12.46
N VAL A 167 -3.73 10.35 12.50
CA VAL A 167 -3.29 9.13 13.16
C VAL A 167 -2.08 9.46 14.01
N LEU A 168 -2.14 9.15 15.30
CA LEU A 168 -1.00 9.26 16.19
C LEU A 168 -0.15 7.98 16.00
N LEU A 169 1.10 8.17 15.69
CA LEU A 169 2.10 7.11 15.63
C LEU A 169 3.08 7.36 16.76
N ASP A 170 3.18 6.42 17.69
CA ASP A 170 4.13 6.48 18.79
C ASP A 170 5.56 6.33 18.23
N GLY A 171 6.38 7.40 18.38
CA GLY A 171 7.76 7.46 17.92
C GLY A 171 8.24 8.88 17.76
#